data_af0283f06ae9570e2ee445b6c478f005
#
_entry.id   af0283f06ae9570e2ee445b6c478f005
#
_cell.length_a   1.000
_cell.length_b   1.000
_cell.length_c   1.000
_cell.angle_alpha   90.00
_cell.angle_beta   90.00
_cell.angle_gamma   90.00
#
_symmetry.space_group_name_H-M   'P 1'
#
loop_
_entity.id
_entity.type
_entity.pdbx_description
1 polymer ?
#
loop_
_entity_poly.entity_id
_entity_poly.type
_entity_poly.pdbx_seq_one_letter_code
_entity_poly.pdbx_strand_id
1 'polypeptide(L)'
;QVLKLILGKLGFDWADSIYHLSYGMVELPEGKMKSREGTVVDADDLIAAMYNTAKETSMELGKIDNLSAEEQDALFKMISLGALKYFILKVDPRKTMLFDPKESIDFNGNTGPFIQYTHARIKSILRKADAQGIAHDTSVLSDSMELSSKEIRIIKILNTFPAKVAEAGA
;
A
#
# COMPACT_ATOMS: atom_id res chain seq x y z
N GLN A 1 -4.93 3.25 -30.25
CA GLN A 1 -4.40 3.47 -31.62
C GLN A 1 -4.99 4.72 -32.27
N VAL A 2 -6.34 4.88 -32.29
CA VAL A 2 -7.02 6.03 -32.92
C VAL A 2 -6.52 7.39 -32.38
N LEU A 3 -6.36 7.50 -31.06
CA LEU A 3 -5.87 8.73 -30.42
C LEU A 3 -4.46 9.12 -30.93
N LYS A 4 -3.55 8.16 -31.06
CA LYS A 4 -2.20 8.40 -31.62
C LYS A 4 -2.27 8.96 -33.04
N LEU A 5 -3.13 8.37 -33.88
CA LEU A 5 -3.32 8.82 -35.27
C LEU A 5 -3.89 10.24 -35.34
N ILE A 6 -4.86 10.57 -34.49
CA ILE A 6 -5.45 11.92 -34.42
C ILE A 6 -4.38 12.92 -34.00
N LEU A 7 -3.65 12.65 -32.92
CA LEU A 7 -2.61 13.55 -32.41
C LEU A 7 -1.46 13.71 -33.40
N GLY A 8 -1.03 12.65 -34.08
CA GLY A 8 -0.04 12.73 -35.14
C GLY A 8 -0.51 13.62 -36.31
N LYS A 9 -1.78 13.52 -36.73
CA LYS A 9 -2.37 14.38 -37.75
C LYS A 9 -2.48 15.84 -37.32
N LEU A 10 -2.61 16.09 -36.01
CA LEU A 10 -2.60 17.43 -35.42
C LEU A 10 -1.19 18.01 -35.25
N GLY A 11 -0.14 17.24 -35.60
CA GLY A 11 1.25 17.72 -35.59
C GLY A 11 1.95 17.59 -34.25
N PHE A 12 1.46 16.73 -33.32
CA PHE A 12 2.13 16.48 -32.04
C PHE A 12 3.22 15.39 -32.21
N ASP A 13 4.47 15.77 -32.06
CA ASP A 13 5.65 14.89 -32.24
C ASP A 13 5.70 13.76 -31.24
N TRP A 14 5.13 13.94 -30.04
CA TRP A 14 5.05 12.96 -28.96
C TRP A 14 3.89 11.96 -29.11
N ALA A 15 3.11 12.04 -30.18
CA ALA A 15 1.92 11.18 -30.38
C ALA A 15 2.26 9.68 -30.31
N ASP A 16 3.43 9.28 -30.79
CA ASP A 16 3.88 7.88 -30.74
C ASP A 16 4.35 7.43 -29.34
N SER A 17 4.70 8.37 -28.48
CA SER A 17 5.13 8.10 -27.11
C SER A 17 3.98 7.81 -26.14
N ILE A 18 2.72 7.95 -26.57
CA ILE A 18 1.56 7.64 -25.73
C ILE A 18 1.52 6.15 -25.43
N TYR A 19 1.53 5.84 -24.13
CA TYR A 19 1.33 4.49 -23.64
C TYR A 19 -0.12 4.27 -23.23
N HIS A 20 -0.73 3.15 -23.66
CA HIS A 20 -2.05 2.74 -23.23
C HIS A 20 -1.94 1.75 -22.06
N LEU A 21 -2.17 2.22 -20.86
CA LEU A 21 -2.28 1.37 -19.69
C LEU A 21 -3.69 0.75 -19.65
N SER A 22 -3.80 -0.51 -20.08
CA SER A 22 -5.05 -1.27 -19.92
C SER A 22 -5.13 -1.89 -18.53
N TYR A 23 -6.32 -1.87 -17.94
CA TYR A 23 -6.57 -2.51 -16.65
C TYR A 23 -7.87 -3.31 -16.68
N GLY A 24 -7.94 -4.33 -15.80
CA GLY A 24 -9.12 -5.15 -15.61
C GLY A 24 -10.20 -4.42 -14.80
N MET A 25 -11.38 -5.01 -14.72
CA MET A 25 -12.48 -4.46 -13.91
C MET A 25 -12.18 -4.61 -12.43
N VAL A 26 -12.54 -3.58 -11.66
CA VAL A 26 -12.65 -3.66 -10.22
C VAL A 26 -14.12 -3.91 -9.90
N GLU A 27 -14.41 -5.02 -9.25
CA GLU A 27 -15.77 -5.42 -8.86
C GLU A 27 -15.88 -5.29 -7.32
N LEU A 28 -17.06 -4.95 -6.84
CA LEU A 28 -17.37 -4.93 -5.41
C LEU A 28 -18.13 -6.20 -5.03
N PRO A 29 -18.17 -6.59 -3.73
CA PRO A 29 -18.93 -7.75 -3.27
C PRO A 29 -20.41 -7.72 -3.67
N GLU A 30 -20.98 -6.53 -3.78
CA GLU A 30 -22.38 -6.31 -4.17
C GLU A 30 -22.63 -6.50 -5.67
N GLY A 31 -21.58 -6.71 -6.47
CA GLY A 31 -21.67 -7.01 -7.89
C GLY A 31 -20.89 -6.07 -8.81
N LYS A 32 -21.07 -6.26 -10.12
CA LYS A 32 -20.39 -5.49 -11.15
C LYS A 32 -20.87 -4.04 -11.15
N MET A 33 -19.95 -3.11 -11.16
CA MET A 33 -20.24 -1.71 -11.41
C MET A 33 -20.78 -1.56 -12.86
N LYS A 34 -22.06 -1.27 -13.01
CA LYS A 34 -22.68 -1.04 -14.32
C LYS A 34 -23.18 0.41 -14.38
N SER A 35 -22.52 1.23 -15.17
CA SER A 35 -22.86 2.65 -15.35
C SER A 35 -24.32 2.88 -15.84
N ARG A 36 -24.91 1.90 -16.54
CA ARG A 36 -26.28 1.98 -17.04
C ARG A 36 -27.37 1.65 -16.01
N GLU A 37 -26.99 1.02 -14.90
CA GLU A 37 -27.91 0.58 -13.84
C GLU A 37 -27.78 1.42 -12.55
N GLY A 38 -26.98 2.53 -12.56
CA GLY A 38 -26.80 3.41 -11.41
C GLY A 38 -25.96 2.82 -10.27
N THR A 39 -25.28 1.70 -10.49
CA THR A 39 -24.41 1.03 -9.51
C THR A 39 -22.93 1.35 -9.73
N VAL A 40 -22.62 2.57 -10.18
CA VAL A 40 -21.25 3.05 -10.27
C VAL A 40 -20.86 3.60 -8.91
N VAL A 41 -19.78 3.08 -8.35
CA VAL A 41 -19.13 3.68 -7.18
C VAL A 41 -17.98 4.55 -7.70
N ASP A 42 -18.08 5.85 -7.47
CA ASP A 42 -17.02 6.78 -7.81
C ASP A 42 -15.78 6.53 -6.95
N ALA A 43 -14.61 6.89 -7.47
CA ALA A 43 -13.36 6.75 -6.73
C ALA A 43 -13.39 7.55 -5.41
N ASP A 44 -14.04 8.70 -5.39
CA ASP A 44 -14.17 9.52 -4.20
C ASP A 44 -15.06 8.85 -3.14
N ASP A 45 -16.15 8.20 -3.56
CA ASP A 45 -17.03 7.42 -2.67
C ASP A 45 -16.28 6.22 -2.08
N LEU A 46 -15.46 5.54 -2.90
CA LEU A 46 -14.63 4.45 -2.46
C LEU A 46 -13.58 4.91 -1.43
N ILE A 47 -12.92 6.04 -1.68
CA ILE A 47 -11.96 6.64 -0.75
C ILE A 47 -12.65 7.02 0.55
N ALA A 48 -13.86 7.61 0.50
CA ALA A 48 -14.63 7.96 1.68
C ALA A 48 -15.05 6.71 2.48
N ALA A 49 -15.51 5.66 1.80
CA ALA A 49 -15.83 4.38 2.45
C ALA A 49 -14.61 3.77 3.14
N MET A 50 -13.46 3.76 2.47
CA MET A 50 -12.20 3.28 3.03
C MET A 50 -11.76 4.09 4.25
N TYR A 51 -11.92 5.42 4.20
CA TYR A 51 -11.63 6.29 5.34
C TYR A 51 -12.51 5.95 6.55
N ASN A 52 -13.81 5.77 6.35
CA ASN A 52 -14.73 5.41 7.43
C ASN A 52 -14.39 4.05 8.04
N THR A 53 -14.11 3.05 7.20
CA THR A 53 -13.68 1.72 7.67
C THR A 53 -12.36 1.79 8.46
N ALA A 54 -11.38 2.57 7.99
CA ALA A 54 -10.12 2.76 8.69
C ALA A 54 -10.32 3.45 10.05
N LYS A 55 -11.22 4.45 10.11
CA LYS A 55 -11.59 5.14 11.34
C LYS A 55 -12.24 4.19 12.34
N GLU A 56 -13.26 3.45 11.94
CA GLU A 56 -13.96 2.47 12.78
C GLU A 56 -12.99 1.44 13.35
N THR A 57 -12.20 0.79 12.48
CA THR A 57 -11.22 -0.22 12.91
C THR A 57 -10.16 0.35 13.85
N SER A 58 -9.69 1.59 13.61
CA SER A 58 -8.69 2.23 14.48
C SER A 58 -9.28 2.59 15.85
N MET A 59 -10.55 3.00 15.90
CA MET A 59 -11.26 3.28 17.14
C MET A 59 -11.48 2.00 17.97
N GLU A 60 -11.88 0.91 17.32
CA GLU A 60 -12.05 -0.39 17.99
C GLU A 60 -10.73 -0.91 18.62
N LEU A 61 -9.60 -0.64 17.96
CA LEU A 61 -8.27 -1.01 18.48
C LEU A 61 -7.81 -0.14 19.66
N GLY A 62 -8.45 1.01 19.91
CA GLY A 62 -8.30 1.81 21.14
C GLY A 62 -6.92 2.39 21.40
N LYS A 63 -6.10 2.65 20.35
CA LYS A 63 -4.72 3.14 20.50
C LYS A 63 -4.51 4.58 20.02
N ILE A 64 -5.60 5.31 19.85
CA ILE A 64 -5.60 6.66 19.25
C ILE A 64 -6.02 7.76 20.23
N ASP A 65 -6.35 7.41 21.48
CA ASP A 65 -6.89 8.36 22.48
C ASP A 65 -5.92 9.47 22.85
N ASN A 66 -4.62 9.27 22.61
CA ASN A 66 -3.55 10.25 22.90
C ASN A 66 -3.25 11.18 21.71
N LEU A 67 -3.97 11.04 20.58
CA LEU A 67 -3.77 11.82 19.38
C LEU A 67 -4.77 12.97 19.32
N SER A 68 -4.35 14.13 18.80
CA SER A 68 -5.28 15.22 18.49
C SER A 68 -6.24 14.82 17.36
N ALA A 69 -7.32 15.57 17.18
CA ALA A 69 -8.28 15.30 16.11
C ALA A 69 -7.63 15.36 14.72
N GLU A 70 -6.71 16.29 14.50
CA GLU A 70 -5.96 16.43 13.27
C GLU A 70 -5.01 15.26 13.04
N GLU A 71 -4.34 14.77 14.07
CA GLU A 71 -3.47 13.60 13.99
C GLU A 71 -4.26 12.32 13.71
N GLN A 72 -5.43 12.18 14.34
CA GLN A 72 -6.34 11.07 14.06
C GLN A 72 -6.82 11.08 12.61
N ASP A 73 -7.25 12.23 12.09
CA ASP A 73 -7.69 12.38 10.72
C ASP A 73 -6.57 12.04 9.71
N ALA A 74 -5.37 12.55 9.95
CA ALA A 74 -4.19 12.22 9.15
C ALA A 74 -3.86 10.72 9.18
N LEU A 75 -3.98 10.08 10.34
CA LEU A 75 -3.77 8.64 10.50
C LEU A 75 -4.81 7.83 9.71
N PHE A 76 -6.09 8.17 9.80
CA PHE A 76 -7.15 7.47 9.07
C PHE A 76 -6.97 7.61 7.55
N LYS A 77 -6.60 8.79 7.06
CA LYS A 77 -6.25 9.02 5.65
C LYS A 77 -5.05 8.17 5.20
N MET A 78 -4.02 8.10 6.03
CA MET A 78 -2.82 7.31 5.74
C MET A 78 -3.13 5.82 5.66
N ILE A 79 -3.90 5.29 6.60
CA ILE A 79 -4.29 3.87 6.64
C ILE A 79 -5.19 3.54 5.45
N SER A 80 -6.25 4.33 5.23
CA SER A 80 -7.23 4.08 4.17
C SER A 80 -6.63 4.11 2.77
N LEU A 81 -5.85 5.15 2.45
CA LEU A 81 -5.20 5.26 1.15
C LEU A 81 -4.09 4.22 0.98
N GLY A 82 -3.36 3.88 2.04
CA GLY A 82 -2.36 2.81 2.02
C GLY A 82 -3.00 1.45 1.74
N ALA A 83 -4.12 1.15 2.39
CA ALA A 83 -4.89 -0.06 2.17
C ALA A 83 -5.42 -0.17 0.74
N LEU A 84 -6.08 0.88 0.27
CA LEU A 84 -6.64 0.95 -1.08
C LEU A 84 -5.57 0.75 -2.16
N LYS A 85 -4.51 1.55 -2.11
CA LYS A 85 -3.42 1.48 -3.08
C LYS A 85 -2.75 0.12 -3.10
N TYR A 86 -2.43 -0.43 -1.92
CA TYR A 86 -1.80 -1.73 -1.81
C TYR A 86 -2.68 -2.84 -2.39
N PHE A 87 -3.98 -2.82 -2.05
CA PHE A 87 -4.92 -3.84 -2.51
C PHE A 87 -5.03 -3.86 -4.04
N ILE A 88 -5.13 -2.68 -4.66
CA ILE A 88 -5.21 -2.56 -6.12
C ILE A 88 -3.88 -2.98 -6.78
N LEU A 89 -2.75 -2.53 -6.24
CA LEU A 89 -1.44 -2.74 -6.85
C LEU A 89 -0.87 -4.16 -6.64
N LYS A 90 -1.35 -4.92 -5.66
CA LYS A 90 -0.89 -6.31 -5.45
C LYS A 90 -1.38 -7.29 -6.53
N VAL A 91 -2.32 -6.89 -7.36
CA VAL A 91 -2.90 -7.71 -8.44
C VAL A 91 -2.37 -7.21 -9.79
N ASP A 92 -2.13 -8.14 -10.73
CA ASP A 92 -1.81 -7.76 -12.11
C ASP A 92 -2.90 -6.82 -12.64
N PRO A 93 -2.55 -5.61 -13.11
CA PRO A 93 -3.55 -4.62 -13.54
C PRO A 93 -4.47 -5.11 -14.66
N ARG A 94 -4.07 -6.10 -15.46
CA ARG A 94 -4.89 -6.67 -16.53
C ARG A 94 -5.96 -7.66 -16.04
N LYS A 95 -5.89 -8.08 -14.78
CA LYS A 95 -6.86 -9.01 -14.20
C LYS A 95 -8.03 -8.27 -13.58
N THR A 96 -9.23 -8.85 -13.70
CA THR A 96 -10.37 -8.42 -12.89
C THR A 96 -10.12 -8.77 -11.44
N MET A 97 -10.41 -7.84 -10.53
CA MET A 97 -10.30 -8.05 -9.09
C MET A 97 -11.63 -7.79 -8.39
N LEU A 98 -11.87 -8.53 -7.33
CA LEU A 98 -12.90 -8.23 -6.35
C LEU A 98 -12.28 -7.39 -5.23
N PHE A 99 -12.80 -6.18 -5.03
CA PHE A 99 -12.32 -5.28 -3.99
C PHE A 99 -13.26 -5.33 -2.79
N ASP A 100 -12.76 -5.77 -1.64
CA ASP A 100 -13.46 -5.73 -0.36
C ASP A 100 -12.79 -4.71 0.56
N PRO A 101 -13.49 -3.63 0.95
CA PRO A 101 -12.97 -2.61 1.86
C PRO A 101 -12.50 -3.17 3.21
N LYS A 102 -13.24 -4.12 3.79
CA LYS A 102 -12.92 -4.70 5.10
C LYS A 102 -11.68 -5.59 5.04
N GLU A 103 -11.59 -6.44 3.99
CA GLU A 103 -10.43 -7.29 3.77
C GLU A 103 -9.16 -6.46 3.51
N SER A 104 -9.29 -5.32 2.83
CA SER A 104 -8.15 -4.46 2.48
C SER A 104 -7.52 -3.75 3.70
N ILE A 105 -8.28 -3.55 4.78
CA ILE A 105 -7.86 -2.88 6.03
C ILE A 105 -7.42 -3.88 7.12
N ASP A 106 -7.45 -5.18 6.86
CA ASP A 106 -7.00 -6.18 7.84
C ASP A 106 -5.53 -5.97 8.22
N PHE A 107 -5.27 -5.86 9.54
CA PHE A 107 -3.92 -5.72 10.10
C PHE A 107 -3.17 -7.05 10.25
N ASN A 108 -3.78 -8.18 9.95
CA ASN A 108 -3.18 -9.51 10.07
C ASN A 108 -2.89 -10.19 8.73
N GLY A 109 -3.29 -9.56 7.62
CA GLY A 109 -3.21 -10.14 6.29
C GLY A 109 -2.09 -9.57 5.42
N ASN A 110 -2.10 -9.92 4.13
CA ASN A 110 -1.25 -9.33 3.11
C ASN A 110 -1.85 -8.00 2.65
N THR A 111 -1.74 -6.96 3.48
CA THR A 111 -2.39 -5.67 3.33
C THR A 111 -1.43 -4.51 3.56
N GLY A 112 -1.79 -3.32 3.07
CA GLY A 112 -1.06 -2.09 3.35
C GLY A 112 -0.96 -1.79 4.86
N PRO A 113 -2.07 -1.82 5.62
CA PRO A 113 -2.05 -1.63 7.07
C PRO A 113 -1.17 -2.61 7.84
N PHE A 114 -1.06 -3.86 7.41
CA PHE A 114 -0.12 -4.81 8.01
C PHE A 114 1.34 -4.36 7.87
N ILE A 115 1.72 -3.84 6.71
CA ILE A 115 3.07 -3.30 6.48
C ILE A 115 3.30 -2.05 7.33
N GLN A 116 2.33 -1.13 7.38
CA GLN A 116 2.38 0.09 8.20
C GLN A 116 2.50 -0.25 9.70
N TYR A 117 1.72 -1.22 10.17
CA TYR A 117 1.77 -1.69 11.55
C TYR A 117 3.12 -2.34 11.89
N THR A 118 3.67 -3.15 10.98
CA THR A 118 5.00 -3.75 11.15
C THR A 118 6.07 -2.66 11.28
N HIS A 119 6.02 -1.63 10.43
CA HIS A 119 6.91 -0.47 10.53
C HIS A 119 6.78 0.23 11.89
N ALA A 120 5.57 0.50 12.34
CA ALA A 120 5.32 1.14 13.63
C ALA A 120 5.88 0.32 14.81
N ARG A 121 5.77 -1.01 14.75
CA ARG A 121 6.35 -1.92 15.75
C ARG A 121 7.88 -1.85 15.76
N ILE A 122 8.51 -1.89 14.60
CA ILE A 122 9.97 -1.76 14.49
C ILE A 122 10.42 -0.43 15.09
N LYS A 123 9.78 0.68 14.71
CA LYS A 123 10.08 2.01 15.28
C LYS A 123 9.88 2.06 16.80
N SER A 124 8.88 1.38 17.33
CA SER A 124 8.66 1.28 18.78
C SER A 124 9.78 0.53 19.49
N ILE A 125 10.29 -0.55 18.89
CA ILE A 125 11.42 -1.31 19.43
C ILE A 125 12.69 -0.44 19.47
N LEU A 126 12.97 0.23 18.35
CA LEU A 126 14.13 1.13 18.27
C LEU A 126 14.08 2.23 19.31
N ARG A 127 12.93 2.92 19.47
CA ARG A 127 12.76 3.94 20.51
C ARG A 127 12.97 3.41 21.93
N LYS A 128 12.55 2.17 22.21
CA LYS A 128 12.80 1.54 23.50
C LYS A 128 14.27 1.22 23.71
N ALA A 129 14.96 0.75 22.69
CA ALA A 129 16.38 0.51 22.72
C ALA A 129 17.16 1.82 23.01
N ASP A 130 16.84 2.88 22.29
CA ASP A 130 17.43 4.20 22.51
C ASP A 130 17.21 4.72 23.96
N ALA A 131 15.98 4.57 24.47
CA ALA A 131 15.64 4.97 25.84
C ALA A 131 16.38 4.14 26.92
N GLN A 132 16.82 2.93 26.58
CA GLN A 132 17.62 2.06 27.46
C GLN A 132 19.13 2.22 27.23
N GLY A 133 19.56 3.13 26.36
CA GLY A 133 20.97 3.35 26.04
C GLY A 133 21.63 2.20 25.26
N ILE A 134 20.82 1.36 24.59
CA ILE A 134 21.33 0.27 23.75
C ILE A 134 21.82 0.89 22.44
N ALA A 135 23.14 0.87 22.24
CA ALA A 135 23.75 1.37 21.02
C ALA A 135 23.45 0.45 19.81
N HIS A 136 23.17 1.05 18.67
CA HIS A 136 23.08 0.34 17.38
C HIS A 136 24.48 0.23 16.78
N ASP A 137 25.35 -0.56 17.40
CA ASP A 137 26.73 -0.73 16.93
C ASP A 137 26.84 -1.96 16.06
N THR A 138 27.11 -1.73 14.76
CA THR A 138 27.35 -2.79 13.79
C THR A 138 28.77 -3.37 13.88
N SER A 139 29.68 -2.74 14.63
CA SER A 139 31.04 -3.24 14.84
C SER A 139 31.09 -4.50 15.70
N VAL A 140 29.97 -4.83 16.39
CA VAL A 140 29.84 -6.03 17.23
C VAL A 140 29.49 -7.27 16.42
N LEU A 141 29.19 -7.12 15.13
CA LEU A 141 28.91 -8.26 14.25
C LEU A 141 30.23 -9.05 14.06
N SER A 142 30.30 -10.26 14.60
CA SER A 142 31.45 -11.16 14.43
C SER A 142 31.10 -12.30 13.48
N ASP A 143 32.11 -12.85 12.82
CA ASP A 143 31.96 -14.04 11.95
C ASP A 143 31.45 -15.26 12.71
N SER A 144 31.48 -15.24 14.05
CA SER A 144 30.98 -16.30 14.93
C SER A 144 29.51 -16.15 15.31
N MET A 145 28.82 -15.11 14.83
CA MET A 145 27.40 -14.89 15.15
C MET A 145 26.53 -15.91 14.41
N GLU A 146 25.87 -16.77 15.17
CA GLU A 146 24.88 -17.68 14.59
C GLU A 146 23.57 -16.96 14.31
N LEU A 147 23.22 -16.85 13.04
CA LEU A 147 21.94 -16.29 12.60
C LEU A 147 20.93 -17.41 12.37
N SER A 148 19.71 -17.19 12.84
CA SER A 148 18.58 -18.08 12.54
C SER A 148 18.25 -18.04 11.04
N SER A 149 17.60 -19.08 10.54
CA SER A 149 17.14 -19.15 9.15
C SER A 149 16.22 -17.99 8.75
N LYS A 150 15.44 -17.45 9.69
CA LYS A 150 14.56 -16.30 9.48
C LYS A 150 15.36 -15.00 9.32
N GLU A 151 16.37 -14.79 10.13
CA GLU A 151 17.25 -13.61 10.03
C GLU A 151 18.04 -13.63 8.72
N ILE A 152 18.60 -14.77 8.34
CA ILE A 152 19.28 -14.94 7.04
C ILE A 152 18.32 -14.61 5.88
N ARG A 153 17.07 -15.07 5.96
CA ARG A 153 16.06 -14.79 4.93
C ARG A 153 15.75 -13.30 4.83
N ILE A 154 15.59 -12.60 5.96
CA ILE A 154 15.35 -11.15 5.98
C ILE A 154 16.53 -10.41 5.38
N ILE A 155 17.76 -10.73 5.76
CA ILE A 155 18.99 -10.13 5.22
C ILE A 155 19.06 -10.30 3.70
N LYS A 156 18.77 -11.50 3.19
CA LYS A 156 18.74 -11.77 1.74
C LYS A 156 17.70 -10.90 1.02
N ILE A 157 16.50 -10.76 1.58
CA ILE A 157 15.43 -9.91 1.01
C ILE A 157 15.86 -8.45 1.01
N LEU A 158 16.42 -7.95 2.11
CA LEU A 158 16.91 -6.58 2.21
C LEU A 158 18.05 -6.31 1.20
N ASN A 159 18.95 -7.25 1.02
CA ASN A 159 20.05 -7.13 0.06
C ASN A 159 19.56 -7.05 -1.41
N THR A 160 18.46 -7.73 -1.74
CA THR A 160 17.88 -7.69 -3.09
C THR A 160 16.90 -6.52 -3.31
N PHE A 161 16.49 -5.83 -2.25
CA PHE A 161 15.47 -4.78 -2.29
C PHE A 161 15.81 -3.63 -3.25
N PRO A 162 17.04 -3.06 -3.26
CA PRO A 162 17.38 -1.96 -4.19
C PRO A 162 17.21 -2.36 -5.66
N ALA A 163 17.62 -3.58 -6.02
CA ALA A 163 17.46 -4.09 -7.38
C ALA A 163 15.98 -4.27 -7.75
N LYS A 164 15.15 -4.72 -6.80
CA LYS A 164 13.69 -4.86 -7.00
C LYS A 164 12.99 -3.51 -7.17
N VAL A 165 13.42 -2.49 -6.46
CA VAL A 165 12.90 -1.12 -6.65
C VAL A 165 13.26 -0.58 -8.03
N ALA A 166 14.49 -0.78 -8.48
CA ALA A 166 14.93 -0.37 -9.81
C ALA A 166 14.14 -1.12 -10.92
N GLU A 167 13.94 -2.43 -10.76
CA GLU A 167 13.14 -3.24 -11.69
C GLU A 167 11.68 -2.77 -11.77
N ALA A 168 11.09 -2.38 -10.64
CA ALA A 168 9.71 -1.91 -10.58
C ALA A 168 9.52 -0.52 -11.20
N GLY A 169 10.59 0.28 -11.31
CA GLY A 169 10.56 1.63 -11.90
C GLY A 169 10.94 1.68 -13.38
N ALA A 170 11.37 0.56 -13.96
CA ALA A 170 11.77 0.47 -15.36
C ALA A 170 10.59 0.09 -16.25
#